data_40fa8e72bc525edae44115262682ad05
#
_entry.id   40fa8e72bc525edae44115262682ad05
#
_cell.length_a   1.000
_cell.length_b   1.000
_cell.length_c   1.000
_cell.angle_alpha   90.00
_cell.angle_beta   90.00
_cell.angle_gamma   90.00
#
_symmetry.space_group_name_H-M   'P 1'
#
loop_
_entity.id
_entity.type
_entity.pdbx_description
1 polymer ?
#
loop_
_entity_poly.entity_id
_entity_poly.type
_entity_poly.pdbx_seq_one_letter_code
_entity_poly.pdbx_strand_id
1 'polypeptide(L)'
;MYNRVHCDTIGVMAPREEASSAAELHFEGDSLEVLSRFPDEVKRALGFSLRQLQIGREPTSQTRSMSSIGPGVYELKEADERAWYRAIYLSKVGNTIYVLHCFEKESRKTDRRDIEVAGQRLKLVRQRLQEQRAHEKRSGK
;
A
#
# COMPACT_ATOMS: atom_id res chain seq x y z
N MET A 1 19.52 -1.94 11.17
CA MET A 1 19.10 -1.60 10.66
C MET A 1 18.82 -1.19 10.24
N TYR A 2 19.44 -1.37 10.32
CA TYR A 2 19.29 -0.95 9.57
C TYR A 2 19.38 -0.44 9.51
N ASN A 3 19.83 -0.55 9.70
CA ASN A 3 20.01 0.16 9.31
C ASN A 3 20.37 0.71 9.30
N ARG A 4 20.75 0.51 9.61
CA ARG A 4 21.17 1.10 9.49
C ARG A 4 21.69 1.26 9.00
N VAL A 5 22.24 0.90 9.00
CA VAL A 5 22.58 1.16 8.35
C VAL A 5 22.89 1.32 7.88
N HIS A 6 23.57 1.11 7.82
CA HIS A 6 23.74 1.39 7.16
C HIS A 6 23.79 1.70 6.80
N CYS A 7 24.38 1.55 6.98
CA CYS A 7 24.45 2.07 6.52
C CYS A 7 24.59 2.62 6.39
N ASP A 8 25.01 2.64 6.42
CA ASP A 8 25.11 3.33 6.26
C ASP A 8 25.51 4.05 6.07
N THR A 9 25.82 3.97 6.06
CA THR A 9 26.24 5.01 6.07
C THR A 9 26.65 5.87 5.09
N ILE A 10 26.95 6.01 4.54
CA ILE A 10 27.25 6.70 3.49
C ILE A 10 26.26 7.52 2.88
N GLY A 11 26.33 8.41 2.22
CA GLY A 11 25.41 9.14 1.52
C GLY A 11 24.30 9.67 2.34
N VAL A 12 24.60 10.18 3.28
CA VAL A 12 23.81 10.46 4.27
C VAL A 12 22.81 11.53 4.16
N MET A 13 23.02 12.57 3.42
CA MET A 13 22.14 13.70 3.39
C MET A 13 20.91 13.51 2.55
N ALA A 14 21.05 12.96 1.39
CA ALA A 14 19.96 12.81 0.48
C ALA A 14 18.84 11.95 1.04
N PRO A 15 19.13 10.85 1.73
CA PRO A 15 18.06 10.02 2.28
C PRO A 15 17.16 10.75 3.26
N ARG A 16 17.69 11.71 3.95
CA ARG A 16 16.89 12.45 4.90
C ARG A 16 15.80 13.25 4.21
N GLU A 17 16.13 13.90 3.13
CA GLU A 17 15.15 14.67 2.39
C GLU A 17 14.10 13.77 1.77
N GLU A 18 14.52 12.64 1.24
CA GLU A 18 13.59 11.68 0.70
C GLU A 18 12.61 11.19 1.76
N ALA A 19 13.12 10.91 2.94
CA ALA A 19 12.27 10.43 4.02
C ALA A 19 11.24 11.47 4.41
N SER A 20 11.60 12.74 4.43
CA SER A 20 10.67 13.78 4.83
C SER A 20 9.59 14.02 3.78
N SER A 21 9.85 13.69 2.52
CA SER A 21 8.86 13.84 1.45
C SER A 21 8.13 12.55 1.13
N ALA A 22 8.49 11.45 1.76
CA ALA A 22 7.85 10.17 1.50
C ALA A 22 6.39 10.18 1.94
N ALA A 23 5.54 9.53 1.16
CA ALA A 23 4.14 9.38 1.52
C ALA A 23 3.99 8.48 2.72
N GLU A 24 2.94 8.69 3.47
CA GLU A 24 2.58 7.81 4.57
C GLU A 24 1.90 6.57 4.02
N LEU A 25 2.00 5.49 4.77
CA LEU A 25 1.41 4.22 4.41
C LEU A 25 0.43 3.81 5.50
N HIS A 26 -0.84 3.71 5.16
CA HIS A 26 -1.88 3.31 6.09
C HIS A 26 -2.45 1.97 5.67
N PHE A 27 -2.60 1.07 6.62
CA PHE A 27 -3.16 -0.26 6.36
C PHE A 27 -4.57 -0.32 6.92
N GLU A 28 -5.52 -0.65 6.06
CA GLU A 28 -6.93 -0.74 6.45
C GLU A 28 -7.28 -2.14 6.92
N GLY A 29 -8.20 -2.21 7.89
CA GLY A 29 -8.65 -3.49 8.41
C GLY A 29 -7.50 -4.35 8.88
N ASP A 30 -7.49 -5.60 8.46
CA ASP A 30 -6.46 -6.57 8.85
C ASP A 30 -5.33 -6.66 7.84
N SER A 31 -5.21 -5.71 6.90
CA SER A 31 -4.28 -5.85 5.80
C SER A 31 -2.82 -5.97 6.25
N LEU A 32 -2.41 -5.21 7.27
CA LEU A 32 -1.04 -5.30 7.76
C LEU A 32 -0.79 -6.65 8.43
N GLU A 33 -1.73 -7.11 9.21
CA GLU A 33 -1.61 -8.39 9.89
C GLU A 33 -1.48 -9.52 8.88
N VAL A 34 -2.29 -9.50 7.83
CA VAL A 34 -2.23 -10.52 6.79
C VAL A 34 -0.89 -10.45 6.07
N LEU A 35 -0.48 -9.25 5.66
CA LEU A 35 0.80 -9.08 4.99
C LEU A 35 1.95 -9.61 5.83
N SER A 36 1.92 -9.37 7.12
CA SER A 36 3.00 -9.77 8.01
C SER A 36 3.12 -11.30 8.13
N ARG A 37 2.07 -12.03 7.77
CA ARG A 37 2.07 -13.50 7.80
C ARG A 37 2.51 -14.14 6.49
N PHE A 38 2.71 -13.37 5.44
CA PHE A 38 3.18 -13.90 4.16
C PHE A 38 4.60 -14.45 4.32
N PRO A 39 5.02 -15.37 3.43
CA PRO A 39 6.41 -15.85 3.46
C PRO A 39 7.39 -14.69 3.37
N ASP A 40 8.54 -14.85 4.00
CA ASP A 40 9.51 -13.77 4.16
C ASP A 40 9.89 -13.11 2.83
N GLU A 41 10.14 -13.91 1.80
CA GLU A 41 10.53 -13.36 0.50
C GLU A 41 9.41 -12.54 -0.11
N VAL A 42 8.18 -13.05 -0.02
CA VAL A 42 7.00 -12.35 -0.56
C VAL A 42 6.78 -11.06 0.21
N LYS A 43 6.86 -11.14 1.53
CA LYS A 43 6.66 -10.00 2.40
C LYS A 43 7.68 -8.91 2.09
N ARG A 44 8.94 -9.28 1.89
CA ARG A 44 9.98 -8.32 1.54
C ARG A 44 9.73 -7.69 0.18
N ALA A 45 9.33 -8.49 -0.79
CA ALA A 45 9.08 -7.97 -2.15
C ALA A 45 7.92 -6.98 -2.16
N LEU A 46 6.82 -7.32 -1.50
CA LEU A 46 5.68 -6.43 -1.42
C LEU A 46 6.00 -5.18 -0.61
N GLY A 47 6.71 -5.35 0.51
CA GLY A 47 7.14 -4.23 1.33
C GLY A 47 8.05 -3.28 0.58
N PHE A 48 8.98 -3.82 -0.21
CA PHE A 48 9.85 -3.01 -1.02
C PHE A 48 9.06 -2.22 -2.07
N SER A 49 8.09 -2.87 -2.72
CA SER A 49 7.25 -2.18 -3.69
C SER A 49 6.43 -1.06 -3.05
N LEU A 50 5.89 -1.32 -1.87
CA LEU A 50 5.16 -0.27 -1.15
C LEU A 50 6.10 0.89 -0.80
N ARG A 51 7.33 0.59 -0.41
CA ARG A 51 8.30 1.63 -0.13
C ARG A 51 8.62 2.45 -1.39
N GLN A 52 8.75 1.78 -2.53
CA GLN A 52 8.96 2.48 -3.79
C GLN A 52 7.82 3.44 -4.09
N LEU A 53 6.59 2.98 -3.86
CA LEU A 53 5.43 3.84 -4.05
C LEU A 53 5.49 5.06 -3.13
N GLN A 54 5.92 4.87 -1.89
CA GLN A 54 6.02 5.98 -0.94
C GLN A 54 6.98 7.06 -1.41
N ILE A 55 8.06 6.67 -2.08
CA ILE A 55 9.05 7.64 -2.54
C ILE A 55 8.86 8.03 -4.01
N GLY A 56 7.69 7.69 -4.57
CA GLY A 56 7.32 8.14 -5.91
C GLY A 56 7.95 7.36 -7.04
N ARG A 57 8.35 6.13 -6.79
CA ARG A 57 8.96 5.27 -7.80
C ARG A 57 8.02 4.15 -8.21
N GLU A 58 8.35 3.54 -9.35
CA GLU A 58 7.59 2.38 -9.83
C GLU A 58 7.87 1.18 -8.96
N PRO A 59 6.83 0.43 -8.57
CA PRO A 59 7.05 -0.80 -7.80
C PRO A 59 7.65 -1.89 -8.68
N THR A 60 8.44 -2.78 -8.08
CA THR A 60 9.02 -3.91 -8.80
C THR A 60 8.08 -5.10 -8.87
N SER A 61 7.11 -5.20 -7.97
CA SER A 61 6.08 -6.23 -8.04
C SER A 61 5.19 -6.01 -9.25
N GLN A 62 4.59 -7.07 -9.76
CA GLN A 62 3.60 -6.94 -10.82
C GLN A 62 2.48 -6.02 -10.34
N THR A 63 2.08 -5.09 -11.18
CA THR A 63 1.07 -4.10 -10.81
C THR A 63 -0.06 -4.12 -11.84
N ARG A 64 -1.28 -4.06 -11.35
CA ARG A 64 -2.44 -4.04 -12.22
C ARG A 64 -3.44 -3.02 -11.69
N SER A 65 -4.05 -2.28 -12.64
CA SER A 65 -5.12 -1.36 -12.29
C SER A 65 -6.37 -2.16 -11.90
N MET A 66 -7.02 -1.73 -10.83
CA MET A 66 -8.27 -2.35 -10.38
C MET A 66 -9.40 -1.31 -10.42
N SER A 67 -9.60 -0.74 -11.60
CA SER A 67 -10.58 0.32 -11.77
C SER A 67 -12.01 -0.16 -11.49
N SER A 68 -12.26 -1.46 -11.55
CA SER A 68 -13.56 -2.00 -11.19
C SER A 68 -13.87 -1.80 -9.71
N ILE A 69 -12.83 -1.68 -8.87
CA ILE A 69 -13.02 -1.37 -7.46
C ILE A 69 -13.23 0.13 -7.29
N GLY A 70 -12.42 0.93 -7.98
CA GLY A 70 -12.55 2.37 -7.94
C GLY A 70 -11.37 3.04 -8.61
N PRO A 71 -11.49 4.33 -8.94
CA PRO A 71 -10.37 5.05 -9.54
C PRO A 71 -9.22 5.15 -8.56
N GLY A 72 -8.01 4.98 -9.08
CA GLY A 72 -6.80 5.06 -8.27
C GLY A 72 -6.46 3.80 -7.49
N VAL A 73 -7.19 2.72 -7.72
CA VAL A 73 -6.96 1.46 -7.02
C VAL A 73 -6.11 0.55 -7.89
N TYR A 74 -5.10 -0.06 -7.29
CA TYR A 74 -4.17 -0.95 -7.95
C TYR A 74 -3.91 -2.18 -7.11
N GLU A 75 -3.37 -3.21 -7.74
CA GLU A 75 -3.01 -4.45 -7.08
C GLU A 75 -1.55 -4.74 -7.33
N LEU A 76 -0.80 -5.00 -6.25
CA LEU A 76 0.55 -5.55 -6.33
C LEU A 76 0.45 -7.06 -6.19
N LYS A 77 1.24 -7.78 -6.97
CA LYS A 77 1.17 -9.23 -7.00
C LYS A 77 2.56 -9.83 -6.95
N GLU A 78 2.74 -10.81 -6.08
CA GLU A 78 3.94 -11.62 -5.98
C GLU A 78 3.53 -13.08 -5.90
N ALA A 79 4.43 -13.97 -6.25
CA ALA A 79 4.12 -15.39 -6.23
C ALA A 79 5.31 -16.18 -5.68
N ASP A 80 5.00 -17.29 -5.04
CA ASP A 80 6.00 -18.32 -4.78
C ASP A 80 5.47 -19.62 -5.41
N GLU A 81 6.09 -20.74 -5.07
CA GLU A 81 5.68 -22.01 -5.66
C GLU A 81 4.33 -22.50 -5.19
N ARG A 82 3.77 -21.90 -4.15
CA ARG A 82 2.52 -22.37 -3.55
C ARG A 82 1.33 -21.49 -3.87
N ALA A 83 1.52 -20.19 -3.99
CA ALA A 83 0.39 -19.29 -4.08
C ALA A 83 0.75 -17.96 -4.70
N TRP A 84 -0.27 -17.19 -5.00
CA TRP A 84 -0.18 -15.79 -5.38
C TRP A 84 -0.53 -14.94 -4.18
N TYR A 85 0.25 -13.89 -3.95
CA TYR A 85 0.07 -12.98 -2.83
C TYR A 85 -0.20 -11.59 -3.37
N ARG A 86 -1.23 -10.96 -2.85
CA ARG A 86 -1.71 -9.71 -3.43
C ARG A 86 -1.93 -8.66 -2.38
N ALA A 87 -1.69 -7.40 -2.77
CA ALA A 87 -1.97 -6.25 -1.95
C ALA A 87 -2.70 -5.23 -2.80
N ILE A 88 -3.94 -4.93 -2.45
CA ILE A 88 -4.73 -3.94 -3.15
C ILE A 88 -4.60 -2.63 -2.41
N TYR A 89 -4.28 -1.56 -3.14
CA TYR A 89 -4.05 -0.27 -2.51
C TYR A 89 -4.67 0.86 -3.31
N LEU A 90 -5.01 1.92 -2.59
CA LEU A 90 -5.43 3.18 -3.18
C LEU A 90 -4.20 4.05 -3.31
N SER A 91 -3.90 4.49 -4.52
CA SER A 91 -2.72 5.29 -4.77
C SER A 91 -2.85 6.63 -4.07
N LYS A 92 -1.73 7.28 -3.93
CA LYS A 92 -1.55 8.44 -3.08
C LYS A 92 -2.70 9.44 -3.14
N VAL A 93 -3.33 9.70 -2.01
CA VAL A 93 -4.33 10.75 -1.84
C VAL A 93 -3.73 11.70 -0.81
N GLY A 94 -3.53 12.96 -1.21
CA GLY A 94 -2.72 13.85 -0.40
C GLY A 94 -1.32 13.27 -0.29
N ASN A 95 -0.91 12.94 0.91
CA ASN A 95 0.40 12.33 1.15
C ASN A 95 0.30 10.92 1.73
N THR A 96 -0.77 10.20 1.45
CA THR A 96 -1.01 8.89 2.05
C THR A 96 -1.41 7.87 0.99
N ILE A 97 -0.83 6.68 1.11
CA ILE A 97 -1.20 5.50 0.33
C ILE A 97 -1.95 4.56 1.28
N TYR A 98 -3.12 4.10 0.86
CA TYR A 98 -3.95 3.23 1.71
C TYR A 98 -3.91 1.81 1.18
N VAL A 99 -3.38 0.88 1.99
CA VAL A 99 -3.42 -0.54 1.65
C VAL A 99 -4.77 -1.06 2.12
N LEU A 100 -5.61 -1.43 1.17
CA LEU A 100 -6.99 -1.77 1.45
C LEU A 100 -7.16 -3.22 1.87
N HIS A 101 -6.42 -4.13 1.22
CA HIS A 101 -6.64 -5.56 1.44
C HIS A 101 -5.44 -6.36 0.98
N CYS A 102 -4.98 -7.28 1.81
CA CYS A 102 -3.93 -8.23 1.45
C CYS A 102 -4.49 -9.63 1.57
N PHE A 103 -4.14 -10.51 0.63
CA PHE A 103 -4.68 -11.86 0.64
C PHE A 103 -3.80 -12.77 -0.20
N GLU A 104 -3.94 -14.07 0.01
CA GLU A 104 -3.24 -15.05 -0.81
C GLU A 104 -4.27 -15.91 -1.54
N LYS A 105 -3.89 -16.37 -2.72
CA LYS A 105 -4.75 -17.19 -3.57
C LYS A 105 -3.94 -18.22 -4.31
N GLU A 106 -4.53 -19.37 -4.52
CA GLU A 106 -3.91 -20.40 -5.34
C GLU A 106 -4.10 -20.15 -6.82
N SER A 107 -5.14 -19.42 -7.19
CA SER A 107 -5.42 -19.11 -8.59
C SER A 107 -4.99 -17.70 -8.94
N ARG A 108 -4.87 -17.44 -10.25
CA ARG A 108 -4.47 -16.13 -10.74
C ARG A 108 -5.55 -15.08 -10.60
N LYS A 109 -6.80 -15.50 -10.56
CA LYS A 109 -7.91 -14.56 -10.54
C LYS A 109 -8.17 -14.04 -9.14
N THR A 110 -8.45 -12.76 -9.03
CA THR A 110 -8.90 -12.17 -7.78
C THR A 110 -10.37 -12.52 -7.57
N ASP A 111 -10.69 -13.07 -6.41
CA ASP A 111 -12.05 -13.46 -6.10
C ASP A 111 -12.94 -12.26 -5.91
N ARG A 112 -14.20 -12.44 -6.23
CA ARG A 112 -15.23 -11.45 -5.97
C ARG A 112 -15.24 -11.02 -4.52
N ARG A 113 -15.05 -11.97 -3.61
CA ARG A 113 -15.03 -11.69 -2.17
C ARG A 113 -13.93 -10.70 -1.82
N ASP A 114 -12.73 -10.89 -2.37
CA ASP A 114 -11.61 -9.99 -2.10
C ASP A 114 -11.85 -8.62 -2.71
N ILE A 115 -12.46 -8.57 -3.88
CA ILE A 115 -12.84 -7.32 -4.50
C ILE A 115 -13.85 -6.57 -3.63
N GLU A 116 -14.80 -7.28 -3.08
CA GLU A 116 -15.82 -6.67 -2.21
C GLU A 116 -15.21 -6.11 -0.93
N VAL A 117 -14.29 -6.85 -0.32
CA VAL A 117 -13.63 -6.38 0.89
C VAL A 117 -12.86 -5.09 0.59
N ALA A 118 -12.09 -5.10 -0.50
CA ALA A 118 -11.33 -3.92 -0.89
C ALA A 118 -12.25 -2.74 -1.18
N GLY A 119 -13.37 -3.00 -1.84
CA GLY A 119 -14.34 -1.96 -2.15
C GLY A 119 -14.97 -1.35 -0.92
N GLN A 120 -15.30 -2.17 0.07
CA GLN A 120 -15.86 -1.68 1.33
C GLN A 120 -14.86 -0.82 2.07
N ARG A 121 -13.60 -1.25 2.10
CA ARG A 121 -12.56 -0.49 2.79
C ARG A 121 -12.27 0.82 2.07
N LEU A 122 -12.30 0.80 0.74
CA LEU A 122 -12.17 2.03 -0.03
C LEU A 122 -13.26 3.02 0.33
N LYS A 123 -14.48 2.55 0.45
CA LYS A 123 -15.61 3.38 0.81
C LYS A 123 -15.40 4.04 2.17
N LEU A 124 -14.93 3.26 3.14
CA LEU A 124 -14.65 3.80 4.47
C LEU A 124 -13.54 4.85 4.44
N VAL A 125 -12.48 4.60 3.67
CA VAL A 125 -11.41 5.57 3.53
C VAL A 125 -11.95 6.87 2.95
N ARG A 126 -12.75 6.77 1.89
CA ARG A 126 -13.29 7.97 1.25
C ARG A 126 -14.23 8.74 2.16
N GLN A 127 -15.01 8.05 2.98
CA GLN A 127 -15.84 8.72 3.95
C GLN A 127 -15.01 9.50 4.96
N ARG A 128 -13.95 8.87 5.48
CA ARG A 128 -13.08 9.56 6.43
C ARG A 128 -12.42 10.79 5.82
N LEU A 129 -11.97 10.67 4.58
CA LEU A 129 -11.34 11.79 3.90
C LEU A 129 -12.32 12.92 3.67
N GLN A 130 -13.55 12.58 3.34
CA GLN A 130 -14.59 13.56 3.14
C GLN A 130 -14.92 14.30 4.43
N GLU A 131 -15.01 13.56 5.52
CA GLU A 131 -15.28 14.13 6.84
C GLU A 131 -14.14 15.03 7.28
N GLN A 132 -12.91 14.63 7.02
CA GLN A 132 -11.75 15.45 7.33
C GLN A 132 -11.78 16.77 6.59
N ARG A 133 -12.09 16.72 5.29
CA ARG A 133 -12.18 17.94 4.49
C ARG A 133 -13.26 18.87 5.00
N ALA A 134 -14.40 18.31 5.36
CA ALA A 134 -15.50 19.10 5.89
C ALA A 134 -15.11 19.76 7.22
N HIS A 135 -14.40 19.01 8.06
CA HIS A 135 -13.93 19.54 9.34
C HIS A 135 -12.91 20.65 9.14
N GLU A 136 -11.94 20.44 8.26
CA GLU A 136 -10.94 21.45 7.96
C GLU A 136 -11.55 22.71 7.40
N LYS A 137 -12.52 22.56 6.54
CA LYS A 137 -13.22 23.67 5.96
C LYS A 137 -13.92 24.51 7.02
N ARG A 138 -14.53 23.84 8.00
CA ARG A 138 -15.21 24.55 9.08
C ARG A 138 -14.24 25.22 10.02
N SER A 139 -13.11 24.59 10.34
CA SER A 139 -12.16 25.19 11.24
C SER A 139 -11.26 26.21 10.58
N GLY A 140 -11.15 26.18 9.29
CA GLY A 140 -10.32 27.13 8.55
C GLY A 140 -10.89 28.52 8.46
N LYS A 141 -12.06 28.74 9.03
CA LYS A 141 -12.62 30.05 9.07
C LYS A 141 -12.32 30.77 10.33
#